data_24f3583c9c9af38caf9581b73e3df173
#
_entry.id   24f3583c9c9af38caf9581b73e3df173
#
_cell.length_a   1.000
_cell.length_b   1.000
_cell.length_c   1.000
_cell.angle_alpha   90.00
_cell.angle_beta   90.00
_cell.angle_gamma   90.00
#
_symmetry.space_group_name_H-M   'P 1'
#
loop_
_entity.id
_entity.type
_entity.pdbx_description
1 polymer ?
#
loop_
_entity_poly.entity_id
_entity_poly.type
_entity_poly.pdbx_seq_one_letter_code
_entity_poly.pdbx_strand_id
1 'polypeptide(L)'
;MNMSFYVGALGATASQKKLDVVSNNLANINNNGFKPKNAIFSELINYNLNDSPEARTELQAGAGTAVVRTNTEYWTAAFTTTGQPKDYAIGTDNAFFKLKDPKTGEISYTRNGHFHAGEFPDGKFYLLTESGKNVLDEKGERMLADDSALKVIESAGKSGENAGTGNAATQTGEEEEKKQKIGVYTITYPSRLVSKGDNEFAIRAGDNKNVDKLLEKPVLEQGTLEASGTDMAKEMTRLIESQRAFTYALKMVQTSDEVEGTINQLRG
;
A
#
# COMPACT_ATOMS: atom_id res chain seq x y z
N MET A 1 27.74 30.56 -8.63
CA MET A 1 27.07 29.27 -8.85
C MET A 1 25.80 29.53 -9.63
N ASN A 2 25.66 28.93 -10.78
CA ASN A 2 24.53 29.23 -11.69
C ASN A 2 23.23 28.60 -11.16
N MET A 3 22.19 29.42 -11.04
CA MET A 3 20.85 28.94 -10.53
C MET A 3 20.29 27.83 -11.41
N SER A 4 20.51 27.86 -12.71
CA SER A 4 20.07 26.83 -13.65
C SER A 4 20.70 25.46 -13.37
N PHE A 5 21.95 25.41 -12.96
CA PHE A 5 22.63 24.19 -12.53
C PHE A 5 21.95 23.56 -11.30
N TYR A 6 21.67 24.40 -10.29
CA TYR A 6 21.01 23.95 -9.05
C TYR A 6 19.59 23.43 -9.29
N VAL A 7 18.80 24.17 -10.07
CA VAL A 7 17.43 23.77 -10.45
C VAL A 7 17.45 22.48 -11.27
N GLY A 8 18.40 22.34 -12.20
CA GLY A 8 18.60 21.11 -12.98
C GLY A 8 18.95 19.91 -12.10
N ALA A 9 19.85 20.07 -11.13
CA ALA A 9 20.24 19.02 -10.19
C ALA A 9 19.06 18.58 -9.28
N LEU A 10 18.27 19.54 -8.78
CA LEU A 10 17.06 19.24 -8.01
C LEU A 10 16.01 18.51 -8.86
N GLY A 11 15.80 18.95 -10.11
CA GLY A 11 14.90 18.30 -11.06
C GLY A 11 15.33 16.86 -11.37
N ALA A 12 16.62 16.62 -11.55
CA ALA A 12 17.17 15.28 -11.73
C ALA A 12 16.93 14.40 -10.51
N THR A 13 17.24 14.90 -9.31
CA THR A 13 17.02 14.16 -8.05
C THR A 13 15.54 13.86 -7.83
N ALA A 14 14.66 14.80 -8.11
CA ALA A 14 13.22 14.62 -7.99
C ALA A 14 12.68 13.58 -8.98
N SER A 15 13.16 13.59 -10.23
CA SER A 15 12.81 12.61 -11.26
C SER A 15 13.34 11.22 -10.92
N GLN A 16 14.54 11.11 -10.34
CA GLN A 16 15.11 9.86 -9.85
C GLN A 16 14.19 9.23 -8.78
N LYS A 17 13.78 10.01 -7.78
CA LYS A 17 12.87 9.54 -6.75
C LYS A 17 11.52 9.06 -7.31
N LYS A 18 11.00 9.73 -8.35
CA LYS A 18 9.79 9.29 -9.06
C LYS A 18 10.04 7.96 -9.76
N LEU A 19 11.18 7.79 -10.43
CA LEU A 19 11.58 6.53 -11.06
C LEU A 19 11.63 5.39 -10.04
N ASP A 20 12.20 5.62 -8.86
CA ASP A 20 12.30 4.62 -7.80
C ASP A 20 10.91 4.16 -7.34
N VAL A 21 9.96 5.10 -7.20
CA VAL A 21 8.57 4.79 -6.82
C VAL A 21 7.85 3.99 -7.91
N VAL A 22 7.95 4.41 -9.17
CA VAL A 22 7.33 3.74 -10.31
C VAL A 22 7.92 2.34 -10.50
N SER A 23 9.24 2.20 -10.38
CA SER A 23 9.93 0.91 -10.47
C SER A 23 9.49 -0.04 -9.37
N ASN A 24 9.29 0.47 -8.15
CA ASN A 24 8.75 -0.33 -7.05
C ASN A 24 7.31 -0.79 -7.32
N ASN A 25 6.45 0.08 -7.86
CA ASN A 25 5.09 -0.31 -8.25
C ASN A 25 5.11 -1.40 -9.32
N LEU A 26 5.95 -1.25 -10.34
CA LEU A 26 6.05 -2.21 -11.44
C LEU A 26 6.61 -3.56 -10.98
N ALA A 27 7.61 -3.56 -10.08
CA ALA A 27 8.16 -4.79 -9.50
C ALA A 27 7.12 -5.58 -8.69
N ASN A 28 6.13 -4.90 -8.11
CA ASN A 28 5.09 -5.51 -7.28
C ASN A 28 3.75 -5.71 -8.00
N ILE A 29 3.76 -5.73 -9.35
CA ILE A 29 2.53 -5.87 -10.13
C ILE A 29 1.83 -7.22 -9.94
N ASN A 30 2.59 -8.28 -9.66
CA ASN A 30 2.10 -9.62 -9.43
C ASN A 30 1.88 -9.95 -7.93
N ASN A 31 2.14 -9.00 -7.03
CA ASN A 31 1.98 -9.23 -5.60
C ASN A 31 0.54 -8.96 -5.17
N ASN A 32 -0.11 -9.99 -4.62
CA ASN A 32 -1.50 -9.90 -4.14
C ASN A 32 -1.66 -8.84 -3.05
N GLY A 33 -2.72 -8.04 -3.16
CA GLY A 33 -3.04 -6.98 -2.20
C GLY A 33 -2.03 -5.82 -2.17
N PHE A 34 -1.11 -5.73 -3.12
CA PHE A 34 -0.16 -4.62 -3.18
C PHE A 34 -0.87 -3.29 -3.49
N LYS A 35 -0.48 -2.25 -2.76
CA LYS A 35 -1.02 -0.90 -2.90
C LYS A 35 0.02 0.03 -3.53
N PRO A 36 -0.25 0.60 -4.72
CA PRO A 36 0.70 1.44 -5.43
C PRO A 36 0.97 2.74 -4.68
N LYS A 37 2.20 3.22 -4.82
CA LYS A 37 2.65 4.48 -4.24
C LYS A 37 2.81 5.53 -5.33
N ASN A 38 2.45 6.78 -5.03
CA ASN A 38 2.64 7.93 -5.89
C ASN A 38 3.57 8.95 -5.23
N ALA A 39 4.53 9.47 -5.98
CA ALA A 39 5.37 10.58 -5.55
C ALA A 39 4.62 11.90 -5.74
N ILE A 40 4.56 12.70 -4.68
CA ILE A 40 3.96 14.04 -4.70
C ILE A 40 5.07 15.08 -4.72
N PHE A 41 5.01 15.93 -5.75
CA PHE A 41 5.95 17.02 -5.95
C PHE A 41 5.39 18.31 -5.34
N SER A 42 6.29 19.17 -4.88
CA SER A 42 5.99 20.54 -4.52
C SER A 42 7.03 21.46 -5.14
N GLU A 43 6.58 22.60 -5.60
CA GLU A 43 7.43 23.69 -5.99
C GLU A 43 8.16 24.26 -4.76
N LEU A 44 9.41 24.64 -4.93
CA LEU A 44 10.18 25.33 -3.91
C LEU A 44 9.91 26.85 -4.02
N ILE A 45 10.24 27.58 -2.96
CA ILE A 45 10.00 29.04 -2.87
C ILE A 45 10.70 29.76 -4.03
N ASN A 46 9.97 30.70 -4.63
CA ASN A 46 10.48 31.53 -5.70
C ASN A 46 11.47 32.57 -5.18
N TYR A 47 12.49 32.87 -5.97
CA TYR A 47 13.42 33.97 -5.71
C TYR A 47 12.96 35.24 -6.42
N ASN A 48 12.97 36.38 -5.70
CA ASN A 48 12.84 37.67 -6.32
C ASN A 48 14.20 38.07 -6.95
N LEU A 49 14.23 38.25 -8.27
CA LEU A 49 15.44 38.67 -9.01
C LEU A 49 15.68 40.16 -8.89
N ASN A 50 14.68 40.97 -8.52
CA ASN A 50 14.77 42.39 -8.31
C ASN A 50 14.38 42.73 -6.86
N ASP A 51 15.37 43.21 -6.11
CA ASP A 51 15.22 43.71 -4.74
C ASP A 51 14.90 45.23 -4.70
N SER A 52 14.53 45.81 -5.84
CA SER A 52 14.24 47.27 -5.93
C SER A 52 12.80 47.55 -5.46
N PRO A 53 12.62 48.35 -4.44
CA PRO A 53 11.29 48.67 -3.90
C PRO A 53 10.40 49.44 -4.89
N GLU A 54 10.94 49.93 -6.01
CA GLU A 54 10.22 50.66 -7.05
C GLU A 54 9.96 49.84 -8.33
N ALA A 55 10.33 48.57 -8.35
CA ALA A 55 10.17 47.71 -9.55
C ALA A 55 8.66 47.44 -9.76
N ARG A 56 8.10 47.94 -10.86
CA ARG A 56 6.71 47.74 -11.27
C ARG A 56 6.36 46.29 -11.67
N THR A 57 7.35 45.44 -11.80
CA THR A 57 7.22 43.99 -12.13
C THR A 57 8.12 43.17 -11.22
N GLU A 58 7.53 42.31 -10.44
CA GLU A 58 8.28 41.30 -9.68
C GLU A 58 8.80 40.25 -10.66
N LEU A 59 10.10 40.31 -10.97
CA LEU A 59 10.80 39.23 -11.68
C LEU A 59 11.12 38.14 -10.69
N GLN A 60 10.38 37.04 -10.76
CA GLN A 60 10.58 35.86 -9.92
C GLN A 60 11.20 34.72 -10.74
N ALA A 61 12.17 34.04 -10.16
CA ALA A 61 12.70 32.80 -10.68
C ALA A 61 12.37 31.65 -9.74
N GLY A 62 11.89 30.53 -10.28
CA GLY A 62 11.57 29.33 -9.50
C GLY A 62 12.84 28.66 -8.97
N ALA A 63 12.82 28.25 -7.69
CA ALA A 63 13.92 27.54 -7.05
C ALA A 63 13.96 26.03 -7.37
N GLY A 64 13.04 25.56 -8.22
CA GLY A 64 12.94 24.14 -8.60
C GLY A 64 11.83 23.39 -7.90
N THR A 65 11.89 22.06 -7.98
CA THR A 65 10.89 21.16 -7.44
C THR A 65 11.52 20.08 -6.56
N ALA A 66 10.80 19.64 -5.52
CA ALA A 66 11.23 18.55 -4.67
C ALA A 66 10.09 17.54 -4.45
N VAL A 67 10.44 16.27 -4.24
CA VAL A 67 9.48 15.24 -3.77
C VAL A 67 9.29 15.43 -2.27
N VAL A 68 8.08 15.81 -1.88
CA VAL A 68 7.72 16.07 -0.48
C VAL A 68 7.33 14.80 0.25
N ARG A 69 6.56 13.94 -0.40
CA ARG A 69 6.09 12.69 0.18
C ARG A 69 5.71 11.68 -0.90
N THR A 70 5.65 10.42 -0.49
CA THR A 70 4.95 9.37 -1.23
C THR A 70 3.60 9.11 -0.58
N ASN A 71 2.56 8.98 -1.38
CA ASN A 71 1.23 8.60 -0.93
C ASN A 71 0.89 7.19 -1.43
N THR A 72 0.34 6.35 -0.56
CA THR A 72 -0.14 5.01 -0.93
C THR A 72 -1.63 5.08 -1.20
N GLU A 73 -2.07 4.45 -2.28
CA GLU A 73 -3.49 4.38 -2.67
C GLU A 73 -4.08 3.08 -2.11
N TYR A 74 -5.06 3.18 -1.20
CA TYR A 74 -5.66 2.03 -0.50
C TYR A 74 -7.01 1.59 -1.07
N TRP A 75 -7.38 2.03 -2.28
CA TRP A 75 -8.60 1.57 -2.95
C TRP A 75 -8.54 0.06 -3.28
N THR A 76 -9.72 -0.56 -3.37
CA THR A 76 -9.85 -1.98 -3.66
C THR A 76 -9.53 -2.25 -5.14
N ALA A 77 -8.63 -3.21 -5.40
CA ALA A 77 -8.26 -3.63 -6.75
C ALA A 77 -9.19 -4.76 -7.25
N ALA A 78 -8.91 -5.24 -8.46
CA ALA A 78 -9.66 -6.37 -9.03
C ALA A 78 -9.42 -7.66 -8.23
N PHE A 79 -10.42 -8.54 -8.21
CA PHE A 79 -10.33 -9.85 -7.56
C PHE A 79 -9.99 -10.94 -8.57
N THR A 80 -9.15 -11.87 -8.15
CA THR A 80 -8.78 -13.05 -8.91
C THR A 80 -9.22 -14.30 -8.14
N THR A 81 -10.06 -15.12 -8.75
CA THR A 81 -10.51 -16.37 -8.14
C THR A 81 -9.40 -17.41 -8.19
N THR A 82 -8.99 -17.91 -7.04
CA THR A 82 -7.96 -18.94 -6.89
C THR A 82 -8.54 -20.32 -6.59
N GLY A 83 -9.75 -20.38 -6.05
CA GLY A 83 -10.39 -21.61 -5.61
C GLY A 83 -9.76 -22.25 -4.37
N GLN A 84 -8.77 -21.59 -3.75
CA GLN A 84 -8.15 -22.07 -2.52
C GLN A 84 -9.00 -21.66 -1.31
N PRO A 85 -9.34 -22.58 -0.39
CA PRO A 85 -10.23 -22.30 0.73
C PRO A 85 -9.64 -21.33 1.78
N LYS A 86 -8.34 -21.10 1.75
CA LYS A 86 -7.61 -20.22 2.70
C LYS A 86 -7.25 -18.86 2.13
N ASP A 87 -7.65 -18.61 0.88
CA ASP A 87 -7.48 -17.31 0.23
C ASP A 87 -8.71 -16.45 0.50
N TYR A 88 -8.47 -15.19 0.88
CA TYR A 88 -9.53 -14.23 1.22
C TYR A 88 -9.26 -12.88 0.58
N ALA A 89 -10.30 -12.28 0.02
CA ALA A 89 -10.27 -10.92 -0.47
C ALA A 89 -11.25 -10.02 0.30
N ILE A 90 -10.83 -8.78 0.58
CA ILE A 90 -11.68 -7.78 1.26
C ILE A 90 -12.27 -6.85 0.21
N GLY A 91 -13.61 -6.85 0.06
CA GLY A 91 -14.35 -5.99 -0.86
C GLY A 91 -14.57 -4.56 -0.35
N THR A 92 -14.18 -4.27 0.88
CA THR A 92 -14.38 -2.95 1.49
C THR A 92 -13.11 -2.10 1.39
N ASP A 93 -13.26 -0.83 0.98
CA ASP A 93 -12.14 0.11 0.92
C ASP A 93 -11.59 0.44 2.31
N ASN A 94 -10.28 0.72 2.38
CA ASN A 94 -9.56 1.09 3.60
C ASN A 94 -9.68 0.05 4.75
N ALA A 95 -9.99 -1.20 4.42
CA ALA A 95 -10.08 -2.29 5.37
C ALA A 95 -8.87 -3.23 5.23
N PHE A 96 -8.45 -3.85 6.32
CA PHE A 96 -7.23 -4.65 6.41
C PHE A 96 -7.43 -5.85 7.31
N PHE A 97 -6.70 -6.93 7.03
CA PHE A 97 -6.49 -8.00 7.98
C PHE A 97 -5.50 -7.57 9.05
N LYS A 98 -5.77 -7.91 10.29
CA LYS A 98 -4.88 -7.63 11.42
C LYS A 98 -4.02 -8.83 11.71
N LEU A 99 -2.73 -8.61 11.79
CA LEU A 99 -1.72 -9.62 12.01
C LEU A 99 -1.00 -9.38 13.33
N LYS A 100 -0.55 -10.47 13.94
CA LYS A 100 0.29 -10.43 15.13
C LYS A 100 1.52 -11.29 14.94
N ASP A 101 2.68 -10.72 15.15
CA ASP A 101 3.95 -11.44 15.14
C ASP A 101 4.04 -12.35 16.38
N PRO A 102 4.22 -13.67 16.23
CA PRO A 102 4.32 -14.59 17.35
C PRO A 102 5.56 -14.35 18.22
N LYS A 103 6.62 -13.73 17.68
CA LYS A 103 7.90 -13.52 18.36
C LYS A 103 7.96 -12.16 19.09
N THR A 104 7.58 -11.10 18.40
CA THR A 104 7.69 -9.72 18.91
C THR A 104 6.39 -9.23 19.55
N GLY A 105 5.25 -9.86 19.22
CA GLY A 105 3.93 -9.40 19.62
C GLY A 105 3.46 -8.15 18.88
N GLU A 106 4.24 -7.65 17.91
CA GLU A 106 3.88 -6.47 17.13
C GLU A 106 2.64 -6.72 16.26
N ILE A 107 1.82 -5.68 16.13
CA ILE A 107 0.63 -5.69 15.29
C ILE A 107 0.98 -5.06 13.94
N SER A 108 0.59 -5.71 12.87
CA SER A 108 0.65 -5.21 11.50
C SER A 108 -0.67 -5.44 10.77
N TYR A 109 -0.86 -4.78 9.64
CA TYR A 109 -2.08 -4.81 8.84
C TYR A 109 -1.71 -5.14 7.42
N THR A 110 -2.48 -6.02 6.76
CA THR A 110 -2.24 -6.40 5.36
C THR A 110 -3.54 -6.46 4.57
N ARG A 111 -3.42 -6.31 3.25
CA ARG A 111 -4.49 -6.62 2.28
C ARG A 111 -4.23 -7.94 1.55
N ASN A 112 -3.03 -8.51 1.71
CA ASN A 112 -2.76 -9.83 1.17
C ASN A 112 -3.54 -10.88 1.97
N GLY A 113 -4.46 -11.55 1.31
CA GLY A 113 -5.30 -12.60 1.91
C GLY A 113 -4.82 -14.01 1.61
N HIS A 114 -3.61 -14.17 1.10
CA HIS A 114 -3.02 -15.51 0.89
C HIS A 114 -2.51 -16.05 2.22
N PHE A 115 -3.29 -16.96 2.80
CA PHE A 115 -2.97 -17.54 4.09
C PHE A 115 -2.72 -19.04 3.98
N HIS A 116 -1.94 -19.57 4.90
CA HIS A 116 -1.69 -21.00 5.03
C HIS A 116 -1.89 -21.47 6.48
N ALA A 117 -2.11 -22.77 6.66
CA ALA A 117 -2.19 -23.36 7.98
C ALA A 117 -0.79 -23.70 8.48
N GLY A 118 -0.46 -23.26 9.68
CA GLY A 118 0.76 -23.63 10.37
C GLY A 118 0.44 -24.28 11.71
N GLU A 119 1.15 -25.39 12.01
CA GLU A 119 1.05 -26.10 13.27
C GLU A 119 1.89 -25.35 14.35
N PHE A 120 1.27 -25.18 15.50
CA PHE A 120 1.92 -24.62 16.68
C PHE A 120 2.18 -25.73 17.73
N PRO A 121 3.07 -25.46 18.71
CA PRO A 121 3.37 -26.42 19.78
C PRO A 121 2.15 -26.90 20.56
N ASP A 122 1.04 -26.19 20.47
CA ASP A 122 -0.25 -26.51 21.09
C ASP A 122 -1.00 -27.63 20.34
N GLY A 123 -0.44 -28.16 19.23
CA GLY A 123 -1.07 -29.16 18.37
C GLY A 123 -2.25 -28.61 17.56
N LYS A 124 -2.45 -27.30 17.52
CA LYS A 124 -3.50 -26.63 16.76
C LYS A 124 -2.95 -25.95 15.51
N PHE A 125 -3.75 -25.96 14.45
CA PHE A 125 -3.42 -25.25 13.22
C PHE A 125 -4.00 -23.85 13.26
N TYR A 126 -3.13 -22.85 13.03
CA TYR A 126 -3.51 -21.44 12.95
C TYR A 126 -3.30 -20.90 11.56
N LEU A 127 -4.04 -19.86 11.21
CA LEU A 127 -3.93 -19.17 9.94
C LEU A 127 -2.72 -18.21 10.00
N LEU A 128 -1.77 -18.43 9.09
CA LEU A 128 -0.51 -17.69 9.02
C LEU A 128 -0.38 -17.00 7.66
N THR A 129 0.34 -15.89 7.65
CA THR A 129 0.84 -15.25 6.44
C THR A 129 2.16 -15.89 5.99
N GLU A 130 2.61 -15.62 4.75
CA GLU A 130 3.92 -16.06 4.23
C GLU A 130 5.08 -15.62 5.13
N SER A 131 4.96 -14.47 5.80
CA SER A 131 5.94 -13.97 6.77
C SER A 131 5.88 -14.67 8.13
N GLY A 132 4.96 -15.65 8.31
CA GLY A 132 4.82 -16.42 9.55
C GLY A 132 4.07 -15.69 10.67
N LYS A 133 3.32 -14.64 10.37
CA LYS A 133 2.51 -13.91 11.35
C LYS A 133 1.10 -14.51 11.45
N ASN A 134 0.54 -14.50 12.67
CA ASN A 134 -0.81 -14.98 12.92
C ASN A 134 -1.86 -13.98 12.47
N VAL A 135 -2.89 -14.46 11.77
CA VAL A 135 -4.10 -13.70 11.48
C VAL A 135 -4.96 -13.67 12.73
N LEU A 136 -5.54 -12.50 13.03
CA LEU A 136 -6.41 -12.32 14.20
C LEU A 136 -7.88 -12.38 13.79
N ASP A 137 -8.69 -12.90 14.71
CA ASP A 137 -10.15 -12.89 14.61
C ASP A 137 -10.76 -11.55 15.06
N GLU A 138 -12.10 -11.46 15.07
CA GLU A 138 -12.82 -10.27 15.53
C GLU A 138 -12.54 -9.91 17.00
N LYS A 139 -12.11 -10.89 17.83
CA LYS A 139 -11.80 -10.69 19.24
C LYS A 139 -10.34 -10.36 19.51
N GLY A 140 -9.50 -10.38 18.47
CA GLY A 140 -8.06 -10.19 18.59
C GLY A 140 -7.30 -11.44 19.05
N GLU A 141 -7.95 -12.62 18.98
CA GLU A 141 -7.34 -13.92 19.23
C GLU A 141 -6.75 -14.48 17.91
N ARG A 142 -5.91 -15.52 18.00
CA ARG A 142 -5.35 -16.18 16.82
C ARG A 142 -6.43 -16.96 16.09
N MET A 143 -6.55 -16.77 14.79
CA MET A 143 -7.51 -17.49 13.96
C MET A 143 -7.08 -18.95 13.76
N LEU A 144 -7.95 -19.89 14.08
CA LEU A 144 -7.74 -21.31 13.79
C LEU A 144 -7.92 -21.58 12.29
N ALA A 145 -7.09 -22.46 11.75
CA ALA A 145 -7.14 -22.86 10.33
C ALA A 145 -8.03 -24.09 10.08
N ASP A 146 -8.93 -24.40 10.98
CA ASP A 146 -9.79 -25.59 10.89
C ASP A 146 -10.90 -25.40 9.84
N ASP A 147 -11.09 -26.38 8.95
CA ASP A 147 -12.05 -26.28 7.83
C ASP A 147 -13.50 -26.09 8.28
N SER A 148 -13.82 -26.45 9.54
CA SER A 148 -15.15 -26.25 10.13
C SER A 148 -15.39 -24.79 10.57
N ALA A 149 -14.34 -24.06 10.93
CA ALA A 149 -14.41 -22.66 11.35
C ALA A 149 -14.46 -21.68 10.16
N LEU A 150 -14.04 -22.14 8.98
CA LEU A 150 -13.96 -21.36 7.76
C LEU A 150 -15.25 -21.28 6.92
N LYS A 151 -16.38 -21.81 7.40
CA LYS A 151 -17.70 -21.55 6.79
C LYS A 151 -18.05 -20.09 7.00
N VAL A 152 -17.50 -19.31 6.11
CA VAL A 152 -17.78 -17.89 5.95
C VAL A 152 -19.28 -17.67 5.77
N ILE A 153 -19.74 -16.61 6.34
CA ILE A 153 -20.99 -15.94 6.07
C ILE A 153 -21.19 -15.91 4.55
N GLU A 154 -21.93 -16.87 4.03
CA GLU A 154 -22.53 -16.69 2.71
C GLU A 154 -23.37 -15.42 2.81
N SER A 155 -22.90 -14.42 2.09
CA SER A 155 -23.51 -13.12 1.97
C SER A 155 -25.01 -13.25 1.86
N ALA A 156 -25.72 -12.50 2.65
CA ALA A 156 -27.10 -12.14 2.42
C ALA A 156 -27.25 -11.60 0.97
N GLY A 157 -27.63 -12.47 0.03
CA GLY A 157 -27.76 -12.08 -1.37
C GLY A 157 -28.01 -13.20 -2.34
N LYS A 158 -28.84 -14.21 -1.97
CA LYS A 158 -29.65 -14.98 -2.92
C LYS A 158 -30.86 -15.57 -2.22
N SER A 159 -31.98 -14.91 -2.38
CA SER A 159 -33.32 -15.50 -2.25
C SER A 159 -33.49 -16.60 -3.29
N GLY A 160 -33.99 -17.74 -2.91
CA GLY A 160 -34.56 -18.68 -3.88
C GLY A 160 -34.35 -20.14 -3.52
N GLU A 161 -35.32 -20.68 -2.75
CA GLU A 161 -35.93 -22.02 -2.87
C GLU A 161 -35.06 -23.26 -3.16
N ASN A 162 -34.98 -24.28 -2.31
CA ASN A 162 -36.00 -25.33 -2.15
C ASN A 162 -35.60 -26.39 -1.14
N ALA A 163 -36.62 -26.93 -0.50
CA ALA A 163 -36.60 -27.94 0.53
C ALA A 163 -36.11 -29.32 0.06
N GLY A 164 -35.52 -30.09 1.00
CA GLY A 164 -35.25 -31.51 0.82
C GLY A 164 -34.82 -32.18 2.11
N THR A 165 -35.75 -32.73 2.82
CA THR A 165 -35.79 -33.54 4.01
C THR A 165 -34.72 -34.64 4.08
N GLY A 166 -34.10 -34.84 5.24
CA GLY A 166 -33.32 -36.05 5.54
C GLY A 166 -32.80 -36.07 6.97
N ASN A 167 -33.62 -36.63 7.88
CA ASN A 167 -33.33 -36.95 9.27
C ASN A 167 -32.11 -37.88 9.41
N ALA A 168 -31.21 -37.58 10.33
CA ALA A 168 -30.65 -38.58 11.26
C ALA A 168 -30.09 -37.85 12.49
N ALA A 169 -30.78 -38.02 13.60
CA ALA A 169 -30.33 -37.67 14.92
C ALA A 169 -29.17 -38.58 15.36
N THR A 170 -28.14 -38.01 15.94
CA THR A 170 -27.46 -38.61 17.09
C THR A 170 -26.82 -37.49 17.91
N GLN A 171 -27.21 -37.48 19.17
CA GLN A 171 -26.75 -36.63 20.26
C GLN A 171 -25.27 -36.86 20.52
N THR A 172 -24.53 -35.82 20.82
CA THR A 172 -23.77 -35.73 22.08
C THR A 172 -22.96 -34.44 22.14
N GLY A 173 -23.04 -33.70 23.23
CA GLY A 173 -22.03 -32.76 23.70
C GLY A 173 -22.18 -31.35 23.14
N GLU A 174 -22.86 -30.49 23.87
CA GLU A 174 -22.84 -29.05 23.75
C GLU A 174 -21.45 -28.53 24.10
N GLU A 175 -20.53 -28.55 23.15
CA GLU A 175 -19.54 -27.51 23.01
C GLU A 175 -20.03 -26.68 21.84
N GLU A 176 -20.63 -25.53 22.10
CA GLU A 176 -20.81 -24.46 21.11
C GLU A 176 -19.39 -24.09 20.61
N GLU A 177 -18.92 -24.77 19.56
CA GLU A 177 -17.76 -24.35 18.81
C GLU A 177 -18.10 -22.95 18.33
N LYS A 178 -17.58 -21.96 19.05
CA LYS A 178 -17.65 -20.55 18.69
C LYS A 178 -16.98 -20.40 17.35
N LYS A 179 -17.76 -20.39 16.27
CA LYS A 179 -17.27 -20.13 14.91
C LYS A 179 -16.49 -18.83 14.93
N GLN A 180 -15.17 -18.94 14.82
CA GLN A 180 -14.29 -17.78 14.71
C GLN A 180 -14.49 -17.16 13.33
N LYS A 181 -14.51 -15.83 13.27
CA LYS A 181 -14.59 -15.06 12.04
C LYS A 181 -13.32 -14.25 11.90
N ILE A 182 -12.79 -14.17 10.66
CA ILE A 182 -11.61 -13.38 10.38
C ILE A 182 -11.90 -11.92 10.71
N GLY A 183 -11.05 -11.31 11.53
CA GLY A 183 -11.14 -9.90 11.90
C GLY A 183 -10.72 -9.00 10.76
N VAL A 184 -11.63 -8.15 10.29
CA VAL A 184 -11.36 -7.10 9.30
C VAL A 184 -11.45 -5.75 9.99
N TYR A 185 -10.41 -4.96 9.87
CA TYR A 185 -10.28 -3.69 10.58
C TYR A 185 -10.15 -2.52 9.61
N THR A 186 -10.88 -1.46 9.87
CA THR A 186 -10.75 -0.17 9.17
C THR A 186 -9.85 0.75 9.97
N ILE A 187 -8.96 1.45 9.27
CA ILE A 187 -8.03 2.40 9.88
C ILE A 187 -8.50 3.82 9.60
N THR A 188 -8.56 4.65 10.64
CA THR A 188 -9.11 6.01 10.57
C THR A 188 -8.35 6.89 9.57
N TYR A 189 -7.02 6.79 9.54
CA TYR A 189 -6.15 7.56 8.64
C TYR A 189 -5.15 6.65 7.90
N PRO A 190 -5.57 5.99 6.80
CA PRO A 190 -4.70 5.06 6.08
C PRO A 190 -3.42 5.72 5.53
N SER A 191 -3.49 7.00 5.16
CA SER A 191 -2.35 7.77 4.64
C SER A 191 -1.19 7.96 5.62
N ARG A 192 -1.41 7.65 6.91
CA ARG A 192 -0.40 7.73 7.98
C ARG A 192 0.24 6.39 8.31
N LEU A 193 -0.19 5.33 7.64
CA LEU A 193 0.41 4.01 7.81
C LEU A 193 1.84 4.01 7.30
N VAL A 194 2.68 3.27 8.00
CA VAL A 194 4.08 3.02 7.61
C VAL A 194 4.18 1.62 7.02
N SER A 195 4.72 1.51 5.82
CA SER A 195 5.00 0.20 5.21
C SER A 195 6.20 -0.45 5.91
N LYS A 196 6.03 -1.70 6.36
CA LYS A 196 7.08 -2.52 6.99
C LYS A 196 7.78 -3.48 6.02
N GLY A 197 7.32 -3.61 4.80
CA GLY A 197 7.68 -4.67 3.85
C GLY A 197 6.58 -5.73 3.76
N ASP A 198 6.73 -6.71 2.87
CA ASP A 198 5.84 -7.87 2.69
C ASP A 198 4.34 -7.53 2.54
N ASN A 199 4.02 -6.37 1.93
CA ASN A 199 2.66 -5.82 1.85
C ASN A 199 2.00 -5.59 3.22
N GLU A 200 2.81 -5.37 4.25
CA GLU A 200 2.35 -5.07 5.58
C GLU A 200 2.50 -3.60 5.94
N PHE A 201 1.54 -3.12 6.70
CA PHE A 201 1.47 -1.76 7.18
C PHE A 201 1.39 -1.75 8.70
N ALA A 202 1.94 -0.72 9.32
CA ALA A 202 1.84 -0.52 10.76
C ALA A 202 1.40 0.91 11.07
N ILE A 203 0.71 1.08 12.18
CA ILE A 203 0.42 2.39 12.75
C ILE A 203 1.71 2.94 13.34
N ARG A 204 2.04 4.18 13.01
CA ARG A 204 3.25 4.83 13.52
C ARG A 204 3.21 4.92 15.05
N ALA A 205 4.29 4.53 15.71
CA ALA A 205 4.42 4.67 17.16
C ALA A 205 4.21 6.13 17.59
N GLY A 206 3.30 6.35 18.55
CA GLY A 206 2.94 7.70 19.04
C GLY A 206 1.81 8.39 18.26
N ASP A 207 1.21 7.77 17.23
CA ASP A 207 0.04 8.33 16.55
C ASP A 207 -1.26 7.83 17.20
N ASN A 208 -1.62 8.42 18.34
CA ASN A 208 -2.83 8.09 19.09
C ASN A 208 -4.14 8.48 18.37
N LYS A 209 -4.05 9.21 17.25
CA LYS A 209 -5.23 9.60 16.46
C LYS A 209 -5.60 8.54 15.42
N ASN A 210 -4.66 7.67 15.07
CA ASN A 210 -4.88 6.63 14.09
C ASN A 210 -5.24 5.33 14.81
N VAL A 211 -6.53 5.03 14.87
CA VAL A 211 -7.09 3.89 15.60
C VAL A 211 -7.68 2.90 14.60
N ASP A 212 -7.41 1.63 14.83
CA ASP A 212 -8.09 0.54 14.14
C ASP A 212 -9.47 0.30 14.75
N LYS A 213 -10.47 0.15 13.89
CA LYS A 213 -11.84 -0.18 14.28
C LYS A 213 -12.27 -1.48 13.61
N LEU A 214 -12.80 -2.39 14.37
CA LEU A 214 -13.40 -3.60 13.82
C LEU A 214 -14.59 -3.23 12.91
N LEU A 215 -14.64 -3.84 11.74
CA LEU A 215 -15.75 -3.67 10.80
C LEU A 215 -16.81 -4.75 11.11
N GLU A 216 -18.01 -4.35 11.52
CA GLU A 216 -19.07 -5.27 11.91
C GLU A 216 -19.60 -6.14 10.76
N LYS A 217 -19.56 -5.63 9.54
CA LYS A 217 -20.04 -6.31 8.33
C LYS A 217 -19.04 -6.14 7.17
N PRO A 218 -17.89 -6.82 7.22
CA PRO A 218 -16.95 -6.79 6.10
C PRO A 218 -17.53 -7.55 4.90
N VAL A 219 -17.31 -7.04 3.70
CA VAL A 219 -17.48 -7.80 2.48
C VAL A 219 -16.21 -8.64 2.30
N LEU A 220 -16.31 -9.93 2.59
CA LEU A 220 -15.20 -10.87 2.51
C LEU A 220 -15.54 -11.96 1.50
N GLU A 221 -14.66 -12.20 0.53
CA GLU A 221 -14.81 -13.27 -0.46
C GLU A 221 -13.75 -14.33 -0.22
N GLN A 222 -14.20 -15.57 -0.06
CA GLN A 222 -13.35 -16.77 0.11
C GLN A 222 -13.02 -17.37 -1.26
N GLY A 223 -11.81 -17.94 -1.40
CA GLY A 223 -11.34 -18.53 -2.67
C GLY A 223 -10.95 -17.49 -3.70
N THR A 224 -10.75 -16.24 -3.27
CA THR A 224 -10.35 -15.12 -4.10
C THR A 224 -9.22 -14.35 -3.45
N LEU A 225 -8.36 -13.73 -4.28
CA LEU A 225 -7.32 -12.83 -3.82
C LEU A 225 -7.49 -11.46 -4.47
N GLU A 226 -7.16 -10.42 -3.75
CA GLU A 226 -7.06 -9.10 -4.32
C GLU A 226 -5.77 -9.01 -5.17
N ALA A 227 -5.90 -8.67 -6.45
CA ALA A 227 -4.76 -8.44 -7.32
C ALA A 227 -3.97 -7.18 -6.88
N SER A 228 -2.80 -6.98 -7.46
CA SER A 228 -2.09 -5.71 -7.28
C SER A 228 -2.93 -4.54 -7.77
N GLY A 229 -2.97 -3.45 -7.02
CA GLY A 229 -3.58 -2.18 -7.46
C GLY A 229 -2.79 -1.45 -8.55
N THR A 230 -1.67 -2.04 -9.02
CA THR A 230 -0.78 -1.43 -10.01
C THR A 230 -1.28 -1.68 -11.42
N ASP A 231 -1.50 -0.62 -12.20
CA ASP A 231 -1.78 -0.69 -13.64
C ASP A 231 -0.47 -0.63 -14.42
N MET A 232 -0.11 -1.74 -15.09
CA MET A 232 1.11 -1.86 -15.88
C MET A 232 1.24 -0.77 -16.94
N ALA A 233 0.19 -0.51 -17.72
CA ALA A 233 0.25 0.45 -18.82
C ALA A 233 0.49 1.87 -18.30
N LYS A 234 -0.18 2.24 -17.22
CA LYS A 234 -0.03 3.52 -16.54
C LYS A 234 1.37 3.68 -15.95
N GLU A 235 1.89 2.67 -15.26
CA GLU A 235 3.21 2.74 -14.64
C GLU A 235 4.34 2.72 -15.68
N MET A 236 4.22 1.97 -16.78
CA MET A 236 5.18 2.03 -17.89
C MET A 236 5.23 3.40 -18.55
N THR A 237 4.06 4.03 -18.75
CA THR A 237 4.01 5.40 -19.28
C THR A 237 4.70 6.38 -18.32
N ARG A 238 4.41 6.29 -17.03
CA ARG A 238 5.05 7.12 -15.98
C ARG A 238 6.56 6.90 -15.91
N LEU A 239 7.02 5.66 -16.13
CA LEU A 239 8.44 5.32 -16.16
C LEU A 239 9.14 6.04 -17.32
N ILE A 240 8.57 5.95 -18.54
CA ILE A 240 9.12 6.64 -19.71
C ILE A 240 9.14 8.16 -19.51
N GLU A 241 8.05 8.74 -18.99
CA GLU A 241 8.00 10.18 -18.69
C GLU A 241 9.07 10.59 -17.68
N SER A 242 9.25 9.81 -16.61
CA SER A 242 10.22 10.09 -15.57
C SER A 242 11.66 9.94 -16.05
N GLN A 243 11.94 8.94 -16.90
CA GLN A 243 13.24 8.78 -17.56
C GLN A 243 13.57 9.96 -18.48
N ARG A 244 12.60 10.41 -19.27
CA ARG A 244 12.80 11.59 -20.14
C ARG A 244 13.05 12.85 -19.31
N ALA A 245 12.24 13.06 -18.26
CA ALA A 245 12.41 14.20 -17.35
C ALA A 245 13.81 14.20 -16.70
N PHE A 246 14.27 13.05 -16.24
CA PHE A 246 15.61 12.87 -15.68
C PHE A 246 16.70 13.21 -16.71
N THR A 247 16.58 12.69 -17.95
CA THR A 247 17.52 12.95 -19.03
C THR A 247 17.56 14.45 -19.40
N TYR A 248 16.42 15.12 -19.45
CA TYR A 248 16.36 16.57 -19.72
C TYR A 248 16.99 17.39 -18.60
N ALA A 249 16.74 17.01 -17.34
CA ALA A 249 17.37 17.66 -16.19
C ALA A 249 18.90 17.51 -16.21
N LEU A 250 19.42 16.33 -16.56
CA LEU A 250 20.88 16.13 -16.75
C LEU A 250 21.44 16.96 -17.89
N LYS A 251 20.76 17.03 -19.03
CA LYS A 251 21.18 17.89 -20.15
C LYS A 251 21.23 19.37 -19.75
N MET A 252 20.26 19.82 -18.94
CA MET A 252 20.24 21.17 -18.40
C MET A 252 21.46 21.44 -17.53
N VAL A 253 21.88 20.49 -16.70
CA VAL A 253 23.10 20.58 -15.90
C VAL A 253 24.34 20.66 -16.79
N GLN A 254 24.44 19.79 -17.81
CA GLN A 254 25.58 19.78 -18.75
C GLN A 254 25.70 21.09 -19.55
N THR A 255 24.59 21.58 -20.12
CA THR A 255 24.60 22.85 -20.86
C THR A 255 24.91 24.03 -19.95
N SER A 256 24.50 24.02 -18.69
CA SER A 256 24.84 25.03 -17.72
C SER A 256 26.37 25.05 -17.43
N ASP A 257 26.98 23.87 -17.33
CA ASP A 257 28.42 23.70 -17.11
C ASP A 257 29.22 24.17 -18.35
N GLU A 258 28.79 23.81 -19.56
CA GLU A 258 29.40 24.28 -20.83
C GLU A 258 29.36 25.80 -20.96
N VAL A 259 28.21 26.42 -20.61
CA VAL A 259 28.07 27.89 -20.63
C VAL A 259 29.03 28.55 -19.62
N GLU A 260 29.13 28.01 -18.41
CA GLU A 260 30.05 28.52 -17.37
C GLU A 260 31.52 28.35 -17.81
N GLY A 261 31.83 27.21 -18.43
CA GLY A 261 33.14 26.97 -19.04
C GLY A 261 33.50 27.99 -20.13
N THR A 262 32.55 28.30 -21.04
CA THR A 262 32.71 29.28 -22.09
C THR A 262 32.91 30.71 -21.54
N ILE A 263 32.11 31.07 -20.51
CA ILE A 263 32.26 32.38 -19.85
C ILE A 263 33.64 32.52 -19.21
N ASN A 264 34.13 31.46 -18.56
CA ASN A 264 35.45 31.46 -17.94
C ASN A 264 36.57 31.59 -18.96
N GLN A 265 36.45 30.98 -20.16
CA GLN A 265 37.38 31.11 -21.25
C GLN A 265 37.41 32.53 -21.87
N LEU A 266 36.25 33.21 -21.91
CA LEU A 266 36.15 34.57 -22.41
C LEU A 266 36.67 35.61 -21.40
N ARG A 267 36.81 35.25 -20.14
CA ARG A 267 37.27 36.15 -19.07
C ARG A 267 38.75 36.06 -18.80
N GLY A 268 39.43 35.01 -19.28
CA GLY A 268 40.91 34.84 -19.24
C GLY A 268 41.57 35.36 -20.46
#